data_b3b635acde6e48221cfef1d9cc4dd90a
#
_entry.id   b3b635acde6e48221cfef1d9cc4dd90a
#
_cell.length_a   1.000
_cell.length_b   1.000
_cell.length_c   1.000
_cell.angle_alpha   90.00
_cell.angle_beta   90.00
_cell.angle_gamma   90.00
#
_symmetry.space_group_name_H-M   'P 1'
#
loop_
_entity.id
_entity.type
_entity.pdbx_description
1 polymer ?
#
loop_
_entity_poly.entity_id
_entity_poly.type
_entity_poly.pdbx_seq_one_letter_code
_entity_poly.pdbx_strand_id
1 'polypeptide(L)'
;MFTGIVEDLGEVQTVEHLGDFARVHVLSSVVTSDARTGDSICVNGVCLTVTALLGAAPVPGDSAGGFSGVVPPGDRAGLPSAPIGFVADVMGETLARSSLKTLAPGTKVNLERSVRLQDRLGGHLVQGHVDGTATIISRDPQEQWEVVRISLPADLARYVVHKGSVTVDGVSLTVSALSPGERETAWFEVSLIPETLKRTTLGIKQPGAEVNLEVDVVAKYVEKLIGGNR
;
A
#
# COMPACT_ATOMS: atom_id res chain seq x y z
N MET A 1 -7.58 9.16 0.06
CA MET A 1 -8.56 8.08 -0.25
C MET A 1 -8.13 7.38 -1.53
N PHE A 2 -8.30 6.06 -1.55
CA PHE A 2 -7.90 5.15 -2.62
C PHE A 2 -9.03 4.17 -2.91
N THR A 3 -8.87 3.34 -3.91
CA THR A 3 -9.87 2.35 -4.32
C THR A 3 -9.43 0.91 -4.03
N GLY A 4 -8.13 0.71 -3.77
CA GLY A 4 -7.50 -0.60 -3.67
C GLY A 4 -7.24 -1.25 -5.04
N ILE A 5 -7.23 -0.46 -6.10
CA ILE A 5 -6.84 -0.90 -7.44
C ILE A 5 -5.42 -0.42 -7.69
N VAL A 6 -4.47 -1.35 -7.58
CA VAL A 6 -3.04 -1.06 -7.79
C VAL A 6 -2.79 -0.61 -9.22
N GLU A 7 -2.14 0.54 -9.36
CA GLU A 7 -1.81 1.14 -10.67
C GLU A 7 -0.43 0.70 -11.15
N ASP A 8 0.51 0.53 -10.23
CA ASP A 8 1.89 0.15 -10.56
C ASP A 8 2.55 -0.72 -9.49
N LEU A 9 3.50 -1.52 -9.90
CA LEU A 9 4.40 -2.29 -9.04
C LEU A 9 5.77 -1.56 -9.01
N GLY A 10 5.89 -0.61 -8.08
CA GLY A 10 7.08 0.19 -7.90
C GLY A 10 8.24 -0.57 -7.22
N GLU A 11 9.38 0.11 -7.12
CA GLU A 11 10.57 -0.43 -6.48
C GLU A 11 11.17 0.58 -5.51
N VAL A 12 11.48 0.14 -4.30
CA VAL A 12 12.21 0.94 -3.32
C VAL A 12 13.66 1.11 -3.78
N GLN A 13 14.09 2.35 -3.98
CA GLN A 13 15.46 2.68 -4.36
C GLN A 13 16.38 2.81 -3.14
N THR A 14 15.93 3.57 -2.12
CA THR A 14 16.67 3.76 -0.87
C THR A 14 15.73 3.86 0.32
N VAL A 15 16.23 3.50 1.49
CA VAL A 15 15.60 3.72 2.79
C VAL A 15 16.63 4.34 3.71
N GLU A 16 16.38 5.55 4.17
CA GLU A 16 17.24 6.29 5.10
C GLU A 16 16.55 6.36 6.46
N HIS A 17 17.14 5.73 7.48
CA HIS A 17 16.62 5.83 8.84
C HIS A 17 17.15 7.10 9.52
N LEU A 18 16.21 7.98 9.92
CA LEU A 18 16.49 9.33 10.43
C LEU A 18 15.85 9.50 11.83
N GLY A 19 16.37 8.75 12.81
CA GLY A 19 15.81 8.74 14.17
C GLY A 19 14.42 8.11 14.20
N ASP A 20 13.41 8.88 14.52
CA ASP A 20 12.01 8.40 14.70
C ASP A 20 11.23 8.26 13.39
N PHE A 21 11.85 8.45 12.24
CA PHE A 21 11.22 8.28 10.94
C PHE A 21 12.20 7.70 9.91
N ALA A 22 11.66 7.24 8.78
CA ALA A 22 12.48 6.83 7.64
C ALA A 22 12.08 7.63 6.40
N ARG A 23 13.05 7.97 5.58
CA ARG A 23 12.85 8.52 4.24
C ARG A 23 12.98 7.42 3.22
N VAL A 24 11.95 7.25 2.42
CA VAL A 24 11.87 6.19 1.42
C VAL A 24 11.83 6.82 0.03
N HIS A 25 12.71 6.37 -0.85
CA HIS A 25 12.70 6.72 -2.27
C HIS A 25 12.09 5.56 -3.05
N VAL A 26 11.05 5.82 -3.81
CA VAL A 26 10.32 4.81 -4.59
C VAL A 26 10.33 5.17 -6.06
N LEU A 27 10.73 4.24 -6.90
CA LEU A 27 10.73 4.37 -8.36
C LEU A 27 9.39 3.94 -8.92
N SER A 28 8.76 4.81 -9.69
CA SER A 28 7.58 4.57 -10.51
C SER A 28 7.32 5.79 -11.38
N SER A 29 7.28 5.60 -12.68
CA SER A 29 6.90 6.65 -13.63
C SER A 29 5.37 6.76 -13.82
N VAL A 30 4.63 5.74 -13.41
CA VAL A 30 3.16 5.69 -13.55
C VAL A 30 2.50 6.60 -12.53
N VAL A 31 2.71 6.34 -11.23
CA VAL A 31 2.05 7.13 -10.17
C VAL A 31 2.63 8.53 -10.00
N THR A 32 3.80 8.80 -10.58
CA THR A 32 4.41 10.13 -10.56
C THR A 32 4.10 10.97 -11.79
N SER A 33 3.41 10.43 -12.79
CA SER A 33 3.15 11.11 -14.08
C SER A 33 2.42 12.46 -13.93
N ASP A 34 1.57 12.60 -12.91
CA ASP A 34 0.83 13.84 -12.60
C ASP A 34 0.92 14.22 -11.10
N ALA A 35 1.72 13.50 -10.32
CA ALA A 35 1.89 13.75 -8.90
C ALA A 35 2.64 15.06 -8.62
N ARG A 36 2.36 15.66 -7.47
CA ARG A 36 3.00 16.86 -6.95
C ARG A 36 3.41 16.65 -5.50
N THR A 37 4.34 17.46 -5.03
CA THR A 37 4.65 17.55 -3.60
C THR A 37 3.38 17.87 -2.80
N GLY A 38 3.13 17.10 -1.76
CA GLY A 38 1.92 17.18 -0.93
C GLY A 38 0.82 16.19 -1.33
N ASP A 39 0.90 15.56 -2.50
CA ASP A 39 -0.06 14.53 -2.89
C ASP A 39 0.13 13.25 -2.06
N SER A 40 -0.94 12.46 -1.96
CA SER A 40 -0.92 11.16 -1.30
C SER A 40 -0.77 10.03 -2.32
N ILE A 41 0.17 9.13 -2.06
CA ILE A 41 0.33 7.86 -2.78
C ILE A 41 0.23 6.72 -1.75
N CYS A 42 -0.56 5.71 -2.08
CA CYS A 42 -0.66 4.48 -1.30
C CYS A 42 0.51 3.56 -1.65
N VAL A 43 1.26 3.14 -0.62
CA VAL A 43 2.42 2.24 -0.76
C VAL A 43 2.15 0.98 0.07
N ASN A 44 1.91 -0.16 -0.56
CA ASN A 44 1.50 -1.39 0.12
C ASN A 44 0.34 -1.17 1.12
N GLY A 45 -0.65 -0.35 0.77
CA GLY A 45 -1.78 -0.05 1.65
C GLY A 45 -1.54 1.06 2.67
N VAL A 46 -0.37 1.69 2.68
CA VAL A 46 -0.05 2.82 3.57
C VAL A 46 -0.12 4.12 2.80
N CYS A 47 -0.95 5.06 3.24
CA CYS A 47 -1.02 6.41 2.68
C CYS A 47 0.24 7.21 3.07
N LEU A 48 1.05 7.57 2.09
CA LEU A 48 2.24 8.38 2.28
C LEU A 48 2.11 9.69 1.49
N THR A 49 2.67 10.76 2.06
CA THR A 49 2.71 12.08 1.40
C THR A 49 4.00 12.21 0.60
N VAL A 50 3.87 12.61 -0.65
CA VAL A 50 5.01 12.94 -1.52
C VAL A 50 5.71 14.18 -0.99
N THR A 51 6.95 14.05 -0.57
CA THR A 51 7.78 15.17 -0.10
C THR A 51 8.67 15.74 -1.20
N ALA A 52 9.04 14.93 -2.20
CA ALA A 52 9.76 15.36 -3.40
C ALA A 52 9.51 14.39 -4.56
N LEU A 53 9.75 14.85 -5.79
CA LEU A 53 9.75 14.01 -6.99
C LEU A 53 11.18 13.76 -7.47
N LEU A 54 11.46 12.53 -7.87
CA LEU A 54 12.78 12.11 -8.37
C LEU A 54 12.84 12.31 -9.89
N GLY A 55 13.95 12.89 -10.37
CA GLY A 55 14.18 13.07 -11.81
C GLY A 55 13.36 14.18 -12.48
N ALA A 56 12.50 14.88 -11.76
CA ALA A 56 11.77 16.02 -12.30
C ALA A 56 12.68 17.24 -12.49
N ALA A 57 12.46 18.01 -13.58
CA ALA A 57 13.06 19.34 -13.68
C ALA A 57 12.48 20.26 -12.59
N PRO A 58 13.28 21.15 -11.96
CA PRO A 58 12.78 22.07 -10.94
C PRO A 58 11.65 22.94 -11.50
N VAL A 59 10.52 22.97 -10.80
CA VAL A 59 9.42 23.89 -11.16
C VAL A 59 9.81 25.28 -10.69
N PRO A 60 9.80 26.33 -11.56
CA PRO A 60 10.06 27.69 -11.14
C PRO A 60 9.01 28.14 -10.12
N GLY A 61 9.44 28.50 -8.90
CA GLY A 61 8.57 28.98 -7.82
C GLY A 61 8.42 28.07 -6.59
N ASP A 62 8.95 26.86 -6.62
CA ASP A 62 8.93 25.94 -5.47
C ASP A 62 10.10 26.28 -4.54
N SER A 63 9.86 27.24 -3.61
CA SER A 63 10.82 27.66 -2.57
C SER A 63 10.72 26.87 -1.28
N ALA A 64 9.98 25.76 -1.26
CA ALA A 64 9.98 24.84 -0.15
C ALA A 64 11.31 24.08 -0.12
N GLY A 65 12.11 24.33 0.93
CA GLY A 65 13.40 23.70 1.18
C GLY A 65 13.32 22.18 1.32
N GLY A 66 12.96 21.52 0.25
CA GLY A 66 13.02 20.06 0.10
C GLY A 66 14.44 19.67 -0.25
N PHE A 67 15.03 18.82 0.52
CA PHE A 67 16.27 18.12 0.20
C PHE A 67 16.08 17.44 -1.15
N SER A 68 16.64 18.05 -2.20
CA SER A 68 16.72 17.38 -3.48
C SER A 68 17.81 16.31 -3.34
N GLY A 69 17.52 15.08 -3.71
CA GLY A 69 18.52 14.14 -4.19
C GLY A 69 19.04 14.74 -5.50
N VAL A 70 19.79 15.84 -5.36
CA VAL A 70 20.16 16.75 -6.45
C VAL A 70 21.25 16.10 -7.24
N VAL A 71 20.95 15.76 -8.46
CA VAL A 71 21.97 15.76 -9.50
C VAL A 71 22.58 17.18 -9.56
N PRO A 72 23.90 17.33 -9.37
CA PRO A 72 24.56 18.63 -9.39
C PRO A 72 24.26 19.41 -10.68
N PRO A 73 24.27 20.76 -10.66
CA PRO A 73 23.88 21.59 -11.80
C PRO A 73 24.62 21.38 -13.13
N GLY A 74 25.64 20.52 -13.16
CA GLY A 74 26.45 20.23 -14.36
C GLY A 74 26.05 18.99 -15.17
N ASP A 75 25.29 18.03 -14.61
CA ASP A 75 25.07 16.71 -15.24
C ASP A 75 23.64 16.50 -15.77
N ARG A 76 22.93 17.58 -16.14
CA ARG A 76 21.52 17.54 -16.52
C ARG A 76 21.22 17.26 -18.00
N ALA A 77 22.23 17.05 -18.81
CA ALA A 77 22.05 16.70 -20.22
C ALA A 77 21.65 15.21 -20.32
N GLY A 78 20.35 14.94 -20.46
CA GLY A 78 19.83 13.57 -20.67
C GLY A 78 18.87 13.03 -19.61
N LEU A 79 18.50 13.81 -18.58
CA LEU A 79 17.46 13.39 -17.64
C LEU A 79 16.06 13.41 -18.28
N PRO A 80 15.21 12.41 -17.99
CA PRO A 80 13.84 12.40 -18.48
C PRO A 80 13.11 13.68 -18.00
N SER A 81 12.29 14.25 -18.87
CA SER A 81 11.47 15.44 -18.55
C SER A 81 10.36 15.15 -17.55
N ALA A 82 10.03 13.89 -17.33
CA ALA A 82 9.01 13.41 -16.40
C ALA A 82 9.64 12.78 -15.14
N PRO A 83 8.97 12.87 -13.97
CA PRO A 83 9.42 12.21 -12.76
C PRO A 83 9.52 10.69 -12.95
N ILE A 84 10.55 10.08 -12.39
CA ILE A 84 10.78 8.62 -12.41
C ILE A 84 10.49 7.96 -11.06
N GLY A 85 10.13 8.76 -10.05
CA GLY A 85 9.85 8.28 -8.71
C GLY A 85 9.52 9.42 -7.75
N PHE A 86 9.35 9.09 -6.49
CA PHE A 86 9.03 10.04 -5.43
C PHE A 86 9.74 9.70 -4.12
N VAL A 87 9.77 10.68 -3.24
CA VAL A 87 10.27 10.57 -1.86
C VAL A 87 9.10 10.74 -0.92
N ALA A 88 9.07 9.92 0.12
CA ALA A 88 8.12 10.06 1.22
C ALA A 88 8.81 9.86 2.56
N ASP A 89 8.40 10.61 3.58
CA ASP A 89 8.83 10.42 4.95
C ASP A 89 7.80 9.54 5.68
N VAL A 90 8.26 8.46 6.32
CA VAL A 90 7.45 7.46 7.01
C VAL A 90 7.72 7.55 8.50
N MET A 91 6.71 7.91 9.28
CA MET A 91 6.81 8.04 10.73
C MET A 91 7.11 6.71 11.42
N GLY A 92 7.78 6.73 12.57
CA GLY A 92 8.12 5.54 13.34
C GLY A 92 6.91 4.68 13.71
N GLU A 93 5.79 5.29 14.09
CA GLU A 93 4.53 4.57 14.36
C GLU A 93 4.04 3.83 13.09
N THR A 94 4.11 4.46 11.92
CA THR A 94 3.74 3.82 10.65
C THR A 94 4.66 2.65 10.31
N LEU A 95 5.96 2.80 10.53
CA LEU A 95 6.92 1.70 10.38
C LEU A 95 6.61 0.56 11.36
N ALA A 96 6.37 0.87 12.63
CA ALA A 96 6.10 -0.14 13.67
C ALA A 96 4.81 -0.93 13.41
N ARG A 97 3.78 -0.29 12.85
CA ARG A 97 2.45 -0.87 12.62
C ARG A 97 2.24 -1.50 11.25
N SER A 98 3.20 -1.41 10.36
CA SER A 98 3.06 -1.90 9.00
C SER A 98 4.25 -2.73 8.54
N SER A 99 4.10 -3.42 7.41
CA SER A 99 5.20 -4.13 6.76
C SER A 99 6.29 -3.20 6.18
N LEU A 100 6.08 -1.87 6.22
CA LEU A 100 7.08 -0.91 5.73
C LEU A 100 8.37 -0.91 6.56
N LYS A 101 8.35 -1.45 7.79
CA LYS A 101 9.55 -1.67 8.62
C LYS A 101 10.59 -2.57 7.96
N THR A 102 10.18 -3.41 7.01
CA THR A 102 11.07 -4.36 6.30
C THR A 102 11.51 -3.88 4.93
N LEU A 103 11.17 -2.65 4.55
CA LEU A 103 11.58 -2.11 3.25
C LEU A 103 13.11 -2.02 3.15
N ALA A 104 13.63 -2.42 2.01
CA ALA A 104 15.03 -2.34 1.64
C ALA A 104 15.16 -2.00 0.15
N PRO A 105 16.30 -1.50 -0.31
CA PRO A 105 16.55 -1.31 -1.74
C PRO A 105 16.24 -2.58 -2.55
N GLY A 106 15.51 -2.42 -3.66
CA GLY A 106 15.03 -3.52 -4.51
C GLY A 106 13.68 -4.11 -4.09
N THR A 107 13.12 -3.76 -2.91
CA THR A 107 11.80 -4.23 -2.50
C THR A 107 10.72 -3.70 -3.45
N LYS A 108 9.88 -4.61 -3.97
CA LYS A 108 8.70 -4.25 -4.76
C LYS A 108 7.55 -3.82 -3.86
N VAL A 109 6.83 -2.78 -4.28
CA VAL A 109 5.70 -2.21 -3.54
C VAL A 109 4.53 -1.94 -4.47
N ASN A 110 3.31 -2.21 -4.00
CA ASN A 110 2.08 -1.83 -4.67
C ASN A 110 1.87 -0.32 -4.55
N LEU A 111 1.53 0.33 -5.64
CA LEU A 111 1.33 1.78 -5.69
C LEU A 111 -0.03 2.12 -6.29
N GLU A 112 -0.71 3.08 -5.65
CA GLU A 112 -1.95 3.67 -6.13
C GLU A 112 -1.97 5.16 -5.80
N ARG A 113 -2.36 6.01 -6.76
CA ARG A 113 -2.60 7.44 -6.53
C ARG A 113 -3.91 7.66 -5.78
N SER A 114 -4.02 8.78 -5.07
CA SER A 114 -5.30 9.20 -4.50
C SER A 114 -6.36 9.38 -5.59
N VAL A 115 -7.57 8.83 -5.33
CA VAL A 115 -8.71 8.88 -6.25
C VAL A 115 -9.18 10.32 -6.45
N ARG A 116 -9.42 10.70 -7.70
CA ARG A 116 -10.05 11.99 -8.03
C ARG A 116 -11.57 11.86 -7.99
N LEU A 117 -12.29 12.96 -7.76
CA LEU A 117 -13.75 12.95 -7.65
C LEU A 117 -14.48 12.39 -8.88
N GLN A 118 -13.86 12.43 -10.04
CA GLN A 118 -14.41 11.92 -11.31
C GLN A 118 -14.07 10.46 -11.60
N ASP A 119 -13.16 9.85 -10.81
CA ASP A 119 -12.72 8.49 -11.02
C ASP A 119 -13.78 7.48 -10.53
N ARG A 120 -13.72 6.26 -11.06
CA ARG A 120 -14.59 5.17 -10.60
C ARG A 120 -14.01 4.56 -9.34
N LEU A 121 -14.88 4.21 -8.39
CA LEU A 121 -14.52 3.38 -7.24
C LEU A 121 -14.54 1.90 -7.68
N GLY A 122 -13.44 1.42 -8.25
CA GLY A 122 -13.34 0.08 -8.80
C GLY A 122 -13.23 -1.05 -7.76
N GLY A 123 -12.77 -0.72 -6.54
CA GLY A 123 -12.72 -1.64 -5.39
C GLY A 123 -13.70 -1.23 -4.28
N HIS A 124 -13.18 -0.76 -3.14
CA HIS A 124 -13.98 -0.21 -2.04
C HIS A 124 -13.34 1.07 -1.49
N LEU A 125 -13.89 1.66 -0.43
CA LEU A 125 -13.33 2.85 0.20
C LEU A 125 -12.08 2.46 0.98
N VAL A 126 -10.89 2.73 0.42
CA VAL A 126 -9.59 2.48 1.05
C VAL A 126 -8.99 3.80 1.49
N GLN A 127 -8.55 3.85 2.76
CA GLN A 127 -7.98 5.08 3.33
C GLN A 127 -6.46 5.10 3.22
N GLY A 128 -5.82 3.93 3.15
CA GLY A 128 -4.38 3.76 3.32
C GLY A 128 -3.98 3.80 4.80
N HIS A 129 -4.90 3.46 5.69
CA HIS A 129 -4.72 3.44 7.14
C HIS A 129 -4.68 1.99 7.62
N VAL A 130 -3.50 1.40 7.54
CA VAL A 130 -3.26 0.01 7.94
C VAL A 130 -3.69 -0.22 9.39
N ASP A 131 -4.56 -1.21 9.60
CA ASP A 131 -5.05 -1.61 10.92
C ASP A 131 -4.09 -2.55 11.65
N GLY A 132 -3.34 -3.33 10.88
CA GLY A 132 -2.37 -4.29 11.39
C GLY A 132 -1.69 -5.05 10.27
N THR A 133 -0.81 -5.97 10.65
CA THR A 133 -0.15 -6.87 9.72
C THR A 133 -0.64 -8.30 9.90
N ALA A 134 -0.52 -9.08 8.84
CA ALA A 134 -0.85 -10.50 8.81
C ALA A 134 0.20 -11.27 8.03
N THR A 135 0.14 -12.59 8.08
CA THR A 135 1.08 -13.47 7.39
C THR A 135 0.34 -14.33 6.36
N ILE A 136 0.91 -14.47 5.18
CA ILE A 136 0.45 -15.46 4.20
C ILE A 136 0.72 -16.87 4.78
N ILE A 137 -0.33 -17.64 5.03
CA ILE A 137 -0.24 -18.98 5.59
C ILE A 137 0.05 -20.01 4.51
N SER A 138 -0.73 -19.95 3.42
CA SER A 138 -0.61 -20.91 2.31
C SER A 138 -1.08 -20.28 1.00
N ARG A 139 -0.64 -20.90 -0.07
CA ARG A 139 -1.03 -20.60 -1.45
C ARG A 139 -1.45 -21.91 -2.10
N ASP A 140 -2.59 -21.89 -2.77
CA ASP A 140 -3.16 -23.05 -3.46
C ASP A 140 -3.48 -22.67 -4.92
N PRO A 141 -2.54 -22.92 -5.86
CA PRO A 141 -2.75 -22.64 -7.26
C PRO A 141 -3.86 -23.50 -7.84
N GLN A 142 -4.80 -22.85 -8.53
CA GLN A 142 -5.87 -23.47 -9.30
C GLN A 142 -5.60 -23.29 -10.81
N GLU A 143 -6.44 -23.86 -11.65
CA GLU A 143 -6.26 -23.77 -13.11
C GLU A 143 -6.25 -22.31 -13.62
N GLN A 144 -7.11 -21.45 -13.08
CA GLN A 144 -7.30 -20.07 -13.58
C GLN A 144 -7.17 -18.97 -12.51
N TRP A 145 -6.94 -19.32 -11.24
CA TRP A 145 -6.74 -18.40 -10.13
C TRP A 145 -5.88 -19.04 -9.05
N GLU A 146 -5.57 -18.32 -8.02
CA GLU A 146 -4.85 -18.84 -6.86
C GLU A 146 -5.59 -18.47 -5.59
N VAL A 147 -5.82 -19.45 -4.70
CA VAL A 147 -6.37 -19.18 -3.36
C VAL A 147 -5.22 -18.89 -2.41
N VAL A 148 -5.28 -17.74 -1.76
CA VAL A 148 -4.28 -17.33 -0.76
C VAL A 148 -4.95 -17.26 0.60
N ARG A 149 -4.43 -18.03 1.57
CA ARG A 149 -4.86 -18.01 2.95
C ARG A 149 -3.95 -17.10 3.76
N ILE A 150 -4.55 -16.22 4.53
CA ILE A 150 -3.87 -15.15 5.29
C ILE A 150 -4.34 -15.24 6.75
N SER A 151 -3.44 -15.09 7.69
CA SER A 151 -3.79 -15.03 9.11
C SER A 151 -4.68 -13.83 9.40
N LEU A 152 -5.60 -13.98 10.33
CA LEU A 152 -6.54 -12.92 10.70
C LEU A 152 -6.32 -12.53 12.17
N PRO A 153 -5.73 -11.36 12.45
CA PRO A 153 -5.59 -10.84 13.80
C PRO A 153 -6.92 -10.81 14.56
N ALA A 154 -6.92 -11.22 15.82
CA ALA A 154 -8.15 -11.41 16.60
C ALA A 154 -8.97 -10.12 16.77
N ASP A 155 -8.31 -8.97 16.84
CA ASP A 155 -8.90 -7.65 16.96
C ASP A 155 -9.56 -7.18 15.64
N LEU A 156 -9.09 -7.68 14.50
CA LEU A 156 -9.65 -7.38 13.18
C LEU A 156 -10.74 -8.36 12.74
N ALA A 157 -10.82 -9.54 13.35
CA ALA A 157 -11.72 -10.63 12.94
C ALA A 157 -13.21 -10.21 12.87
N ARG A 158 -13.63 -9.29 13.75
CA ARG A 158 -15.02 -8.80 13.79
C ARG A 158 -15.45 -7.98 12.57
N TYR A 159 -14.47 -7.42 11.84
CA TYR A 159 -14.71 -6.56 10.68
C TYR A 159 -14.62 -7.30 9.34
N VAL A 160 -14.05 -8.51 9.36
CA VAL A 160 -13.85 -9.32 8.15
C VAL A 160 -15.00 -10.31 8.02
N VAL A 161 -15.79 -10.19 6.95
CA VAL A 161 -16.97 -11.01 6.71
C VAL A 161 -16.88 -11.75 5.40
N HIS A 162 -17.50 -12.94 5.31
CA HIS A 162 -17.56 -13.69 4.06
C HIS A 162 -18.22 -12.85 2.95
N LYS A 163 -17.58 -12.78 1.78
CA LYS A 163 -17.96 -11.93 0.64
C LYS A 163 -17.86 -10.42 0.89
N GLY A 164 -17.30 -10.01 2.02
CA GLY A 164 -16.96 -8.60 2.26
C GLY A 164 -15.65 -8.21 1.60
N SER A 165 -15.36 -6.90 1.62
CA SER A 165 -14.11 -6.33 1.13
C SER A 165 -13.06 -6.30 2.25
N VAL A 166 -11.81 -6.49 1.88
CA VAL A 166 -10.64 -6.30 2.71
C VAL A 166 -9.49 -5.82 1.85
N THR A 167 -8.62 -4.99 2.40
CA THR A 167 -7.41 -4.54 1.71
C THR A 167 -6.21 -5.34 2.21
N VAL A 168 -5.46 -5.93 1.29
CA VAL A 168 -4.22 -6.65 1.56
C VAL A 168 -3.10 -5.99 0.75
N ASP A 169 -2.09 -5.43 1.41
CA ASP A 169 -1.03 -4.62 0.77
C ASP A 169 -1.58 -3.58 -0.21
N GLY A 170 -2.69 -2.92 0.14
CA GLY A 170 -3.34 -1.94 -0.71
C GLY A 170 -4.21 -2.52 -1.83
N VAL A 171 -4.31 -3.82 -1.96
CA VAL A 171 -5.16 -4.48 -2.96
C VAL A 171 -6.55 -4.73 -2.40
N SER A 172 -7.60 -4.20 -3.03
CA SER A 172 -9.00 -4.48 -2.69
C SER A 172 -9.37 -5.89 -3.11
N LEU A 173 -9.75 -6.73 -2.14
CA LEU A 173 -10.04 -8.14 -2.36
C LEU A 173 -11.36 -8.54 -1.71
N THR A 174 -12.00 -9.57 -2.27
CA THR A 174 -13.19 -10.18 -1.70
C THR A 174 -12.80 -11.38 -0.85
N VAL A 175 -13.28 -11.43 0.38
CA VAL A 175 -13.12 -12.59 1.27
C VAL A 175 -13.88 -13.78 0.73
N SER A 176 -13.19 -14.85 0.33
CA SER A 176 -13.77 -16.06 -0.25
C SER A 176 -14.10 -17.14 0.80
N ALA A 177 -13.37 -17.17 1.92
CA ALA A 177 -13.64 -18.05 3.05
C ALA A 177 -13.09 -17.46 4.36
N LEU A 178 -13.59 -17.97 5.47
CA LEU A 178 -13.15 -17.66 6.84
C LEU A 178 -12.95 -18.94 7.62
N SER A 179 -12.01 -18.93 8.57
CA SER A 179 -11.86 -20.05 9.52
C SER A 179 -13.13 -20.28 10.33
N PRO A 180 -13.55 -21.53 10.55
CA PRO A 180 -14.63 -21.83 11.48
C PRO A 180 -14.10 -21.70 12.93
N GLY A 181 -14.49 -20.66 13.63
CA GLY A 181 -14.58 -20.66 15.09
C GLY A 181 -13.47 -20.01 15.90
N GLU A 182 -12.26 -20.45 16.00
CA GLU A 182 -11.34 -20.01 17.06
C GLU A 182 -10.49 -18.78 16.72
N ARG A 183 -10.43 -17.79 17.64
CA ARG A 183 -9.75 -16.50 17.41
C ARG A 183 -8.22 -16.60 17.30
N GLU A 184 -7.59 -17.58 17.97
CA GLU A 184 -6.12 -17.69 18.02
C GLU A 184 -5.51 -18.24 16.72
N THR A 185 -6.28 -18.99 15.94
CA THR A 185 -5.87 -19.56 14.64
C THR A 185 -6.73 -19.06 13.48
N ALA A 186 -7.33 -17.89 13.65
CA ALA A 186 -8.22 -17.33 12.65
C ALA A 186 -7.46 -17.00 11.34
N TRP A 187 -8.13 -17.23 10.23
CA TRP A 187 -7.64 -16.92 8.90
C TRP A 187 -8.80 -16.53 7.98
N PHE A 188 -8.46 -15.87 6.89
CA PHE A 188 -9.36 -15.67 5.77
C PHE A 188 -8.67 -16.07 4.46
N GLU A 189 -9.47 -16.33 3.44
CA GLU A 189 -8.99 -16.61 2.09
C GLU A 189 -9.47 -15.55 1.11
N VAL A 190 -8.62 -15.32 0.12
CA VAL A 190 -8.92 -14.51 -1.07
C VAL A 190 -8.55 -15.31 -2.30
N SER A 191 -9.28 -15.10 -3.40
CA SER A 191 -8.99 -15.73 -4.68
C SER A 191 -8.38 -14.69 -5.62
N LEU A 192 -7.14 -14.91 -6.03
CA LEU A 192 -6.39 -13.97 -6.87
C LEU A 192 -6.44 -14.40 -8.33
N ILE A 193 -6.95 -13.53 -9.19
CA ILE A 193 -6.94 -13.74 -10.63
C ILE A 193 -5.55 -13.48 -11.21
N PRO A 194 -5.22 -13.99 -12.41
CA PRO A 194 -3.90 -13.83 -13.01
C PRO A 194 -3.43 -12.38 -13.12
N GLU A 195 -4.34 -11.44 -13.39
CA GLU A 195 -4.01 -10.02 -13.49
C GLU A 195 -3.54 -9.46 -12.14
N THR A 196 -4.20 -9.83 -11.03
CA THR A 196 -3.79 -9.42 -9.68
C THR A 196 -2.42 -10.01 -9.33
N LEU A 197 -2.20 -11.27 -9.62
CA LEU A 197 -0.89 -11.93 -9.41
C LEU A 197 0.23 -11.25 -10.20
N LYS A 198 -0.05 -10.86 -11.45
CA LYS A 198 0.93 -10.21 -12.32
C LYS A 198 1.28 -8.78 -11.90
N ARG A 199 0.30 -8.01 -11.40
CA ARG A 199 0.44 -6.57 -11.17
C ARG A 199 0.69 -6.16 -9.73
N THR A 200 0.71 -7.11 -8.80
CA THR A 200 0.84 -6.78 -7.38
C THR A 200 1.91 -7.61 -6.67
N THR A 201 2.35 -7.14 -5.51
CA THR A 201 3.25 -7.87 -4.62
C THR A 201 2.70 -9.24 -4.22
N LEU A 202 1.38 -9.44 -4.26
CA LEU A 202 0.75 -10.71 -3.91
C LEU A 202 1.14 -11.85 -4.87
N GLY A 203 1.59 -11.53 -6.08
CA GLY A 203 2.10 -12.54 -7.00
C GLY A 203 3.52 -13.04 -6.68
N ILE A 204 4.29 -12.29 -5.89
CA ILE A 204 5.68 -12.63 -5.56
C ILE A 204 5.87 -13.02 -4.09
N LYS A 205 5.01 -12.59 -3.18
CA LYS A 205 5.06 -12.93 -1.76
C LYS A 205 4.74 -14.41 -1.54
N GLN A 206 5.57 -15.09 -0.75
CA GLN A 206 5.45 -16.51 -0.46
C GLN A 206 4.83 -16.75 0.94
N PRO A 207 4.41 -17.97 1.29
CA PRO A 207 4.04 -18.33 2.65
C PRO A 207 5.11 -17.90 3.65
N GLY A 208 4.69 -17.30 4.77
CA GLY A 208 5.54 -16.66 5.76
C GLY A 208 5.76 -15.16 5.53
N ALA A 209 5.45 -14.63 4.35
CA ALA A 209 5.57 -13.19 4.09
C ALA A 209 4.51 -12.38 4.84
N GLU A 210 4.94 -11.24 5.39
CA GLU A 210 4.07 -10.27 6.05
C GLU A 210 3.33 -9.41 5.02
N VAL A 211 2.05 -9.13 5.29
CA VAL A 211 1.20 -8.23 4.49
C VAL A 211 0.49 -7.22 5.40
N ASN A 212 0.22 -6.03 4.88
CA ASN A 212 -0.60 -5.03 5.55
C ASN A 212 -2.08 -5.35 5.37
N LEU A 213 -2.87 -5.15 6.43
CA LEU A 213 -4.32 -5.28 6.38
C LEU A 213 -4.98 -3.93 6.70
N GLU A 214 -5.97 -3.56 5.90
CA GLU A 214 -6.94 -2.51 6.22
C GLU A 214 -8.34 -3.11 6.06
N VAL A 215 -9.15 -3.07 7.12
CA VAL A 215 -10.54 -3.53 7.07
C VAL A 215 -11.42 -2.44 6.46
N ASP A 216 -12.57 -2.82 5.90
CA ASP A 216 -13.51 -1.86 5.34
C ASP A 216 -13.92 -0.83 6.40
N VAL A 217 -13.67 0.44 6.10
CA VAL A 217 -13.94 1.56 7.02
C VAL A 217 -15.42 1.63 7.43
N VAL A 218 -16.33 1.18 6.58
CA VAL A 218 -17.77 1.12 6.88
C VAL A 218 -18.04 0.23 8.08
N ALA A 219 -17.34 -0.92 8.19
CA ALA A 219 -17.49 -1.83 9.33
C ALA A 219 -17.08 -1.16 10.65
N LYS A 220 -16.02 -0.36 10.65
CA LYS A 220 -15.56 0.41 11.83
C LYS A 220 -16.60 1.45 12.28
N TYR A 221 -17.17 2.20 11.34
CA TYR A 221 -18.21 3.20 11.66
C TYR A 221 -19.50 2.54 12.13
N VAL A 222 -19.92 1.45 11.50
CA VAL A 222 -21.09 0.66 11.95
C VAL A 222 -20.88 0.18 13.38
N GLU A 223 -19.73 -0.42 13.70
CA GLU A 223 -19.43 -0.86 15.06
C GLU A 223 -19.48 0.32 16.06
N LYS A 224 -18.86 1.43 15.74
CA LYS A 224 -18.85 2.62 16.61
C LYS A 224 -20.25 3.13 16.90
N LEU A 225 -21.12 3.14 15.91
CA LEU A 225 -22.51 3.62 16.04
C LEU A 225 -23.40 2.65 16.81
N ILE A 226 -23.24 1.33 16.62
CA ILE A 226 -24.05 0.32 17.32
C ILE A 226 -23.51 0.04 18.73
N GLY A 227 -22.20 0.07 18.92
CA GLY A 227 -21.53 -0.19 20.21
C GLY A 227 -21.57 0.99 21.18
N GLY A 228 -22.02 2.17 20.75
CA GLY A 228 -22.01 3.42 21.54
C GLY A 228 -23.00 3.51 22.68
N ASN A 229 -23.74 2.46 22.99
CA ASN A 229 -24.72 2.38 24.11
C ASN A 229 -24.28 1.42 25.23
N ARG A 230 -22.96 1.24 25.45
CA ARG A 230 -22.47 0.49 26.62
C ARG A 230 -21.51 1.35 27.44
#